data_d59d3b49e63c3c8f4da526ab84fd4c67
#
_entry.id   d59d3b49e63c3c8f4da526ab84fd4c67
#
_cell.length_a   1.000
_cell.length_b   1.000
_cell.length_c   1.000
_cell.angle_alpha   90.00
_cell.angle_beta   90.00
_cell.angle_gamma   90.00
#
_symmetry.space_group_name_H-M   'P 1'
#
loop_
_entity.id
_entity.type
_entity.pdbx_description
1 polymer ?
#
loop_
_entity_poly.entity_id
_entity_poly.type
_entity_poly.pdbx_seq_one_letter_code
_entity_poly.pdbx_strand_id
1 'polypeptide(L)'
;MKQDNFDKGAWAAKKKAERQRVFAMVEQATQQLSDPAKLWEYLTIQQRFDRYTVSNALLVAAQCPTATRLADYETWAQRGVSVRRGAQSISILEPGKSYNWADGSVGRSFNIKHLFDIGQTNAPQTSPAKPDPKTLARAIVSSSPVRVRAVDSPGDFVARYDPAEKELRVARHRTPQQLCTGVLAAIVEARMDTELHDPPADPQANRDLALFMLCQRYGLPMQKPELSDRQKALDAKALRGELETVRRLTSGCMAAVEKQLAHLRQAEKGDHDER
;
A
#
# COMPACT_ATOMS: atom_id res chain seq x y z
N MET A 1 -11.65 -26.24 -43.16
CA MET A 1 -11.66 -25.36 -41.98
C MET A 1 -12.39 -26.11 -40.86
N LYS A 2 -11.68 -26.56 -39.81
CA LYS A 2 -12.33 -27.13 -38.60
C LYS A 2 -12.87 -25.97 -37.79
N GLN A 3 -14.19 -25.83 -37.67
CA GLN A 3 -14.82 -25.01 -36.64
C GLN A 3 -14.49 -25.67 -35.29
N ASP A 4 -13.58 -25.07 -34.54
CA ASP A 4 -13.39 -25.42 -33.14
C ASP A 4 -14.73 -25.12 -32.42
N ASN A 5 -15.41 -26.19 -32.07
CA ASN A 5 -16.68 -26.11 -31.35
C ASN A 5 -16.37 -25.64 -29.92
N PHE A 6 -16.52 -24.31 -29.67
CA PHE A 6 -16.24 -23.70 -28.38
C PHE A 6 -17.16 -24.31 -27.30
N ASP A 7 -16.62 -25.18 -26.46
CA ASP A 7 -17.33 -25.79 -25.36
C ASP A 7 -17.50 -24.79 -24.20
N LYS A 8 -18.68 -24.16 -24.15
CA LYS A 8 -19.06 -23.20 -23.09
C LYS A 8 -19.02 -23.83 -21.69
N GLY A 9 -19.34 -25.13 -21.56
CA GLY A 9 -19.32 -25.85 -20.29
C GLY A 9 -17.91 -26.02 -19.76
N ALA A 10 -17.00 -26.52 -20.58
CA ALA A 10 -15.59 -26.68 -20.22
C ALA A 10 -14.92 -25.33 -19.92
N TRP A 11 -15.25 -24.29 -20.70
CA TRP A 11 -14.74 -22.94 -20.43
C TRP A 11 -15.22 -22.38 -19.09
N ALA A 12 -16.50 -22.51 -18.76
CA ALA A 12 -17.07 -22.07 -17.49
C ALA A 12 -16.46 -22.82 -16.31
N ALA A 13 -16.28 -24.13 -16.41
CA ALA A 13 -15.64 -24.96 -15.41
C ALA A 13 -14.17 -24.52 -15.18
N LYS A 14 -13.41 -24.27 -16.24
CA LYS A 14 -12.03 -23.77 -16.16
C LYS A 14 -11.96 -22.43 -15.44
N LYS A 15 -12.85 -21.48 -15.77
CA LYS A 15 -12.91 -20.17 -15.13
C LYS A 15 -13.31 -20.26 -13.66
N LYS A 16 -14.21 -21.18 -13.31
CA LYS A 16 -14.58 -21.44 -11.91
C LYS A 16 -13.39 -22.00 -11.12
N ALA A 17 -12.70 -23.00 -11.65
CA ALA A 17 -11.52 -23.59 -11.03
C ALA A 17 -10.39 -22.57 -10.83
N GLU A 18 -10.11 -21.75 -11.85
CA GLU A 18 -9.13 -20.64 -11.76
C GLU A 18 -9.48 -19.67 -10.63
N ARG A 19 -10.75 -19.27 -10.54
CA ARG A 19 -11.23 -18.36 -9.49
C ARG A 19 -11.08 -18.97 -8.10
N GLN A 20 -11.46 -20.26 -7.93
CA GLN A 20 -11.29 -20.97 -6.67
C GLN A 20 -9.81 -21.04 -6.25
N ARG A 21 -8.90 -21.30 -7.20
CA ARG A 21 -7.46 -21.32 -6.93
C ARG A 21 -6.95 -19.97 -6.45
N VAL A 22 -7.38 -18.86 -7.08
CA VAL A 22 -6.94 -17.52 -6.70
C VAL A 22 -7.46 -17.13 -5.31
N PHE A 23 -8.71 -17.46 -4.98
CA PHE A 23 -9.24 -17.24 -3.63
C PHE A 23 -8.53 -18.10 -2.57
N ALA A 24 -8.24 -19.36 -2.87
CA ALA A 24 -7.45 -20.22 -1.99
C ALA A 24 -6.03 -19.65 -1.75
N MET A 25 -5.42 -19.06 -2.78
CA MET A 25 -4.10 -18.39 -2.65
C MET A 25 -4.18 -17.18 -1.73
N VAL A 26 -5.25 -16.36 -1.80
CA VAL A 26 -5.44 -15.24 -0.85
C VAL A 26 -5.54 -15.75 0.57
N GLU A 27 -6.32 -16.79 0.80
CA GLU A 27 -6.52 -17.37 2.13
C GLU A 27 -5.20 -17.91 2.70
N GLN A 28 -4.49 -18.72 1.92
CA GLN A 28 -3.18 -19.25 2.29
C GLN A 28 -2.16 -18.13 2.56
N ALA A 29 -2.06 -17.14 1.68
CA ALA A 29 -1.15 -16.02 1.87
C ALA A 29 -1.48 -15.21 3.13
N THR A 30 -2.77 -15.08 3.48
CA THR A 30 -3.16 -14.42 4.73
C THR A 30 -2.73 -15.21 5.96
N GLN A 31 -2.94 -16.53 5.97
CA GLN A 31 -2.54 -17.40 7.08
C GLN A 31 -1.02 -17.41 7.29
N GLN A 32 -0.25 -17.23 6.22
CA GLN A 32 1.21 -17.15 6.29
C GLN A 32 1.75 -15.84 6.88
N LEU A 33 0.93 -14.82 7.10
CA LEU A 33 1.38 -13.53 7.65
C LEU A 33 1.86 -13.61 9.12
N SER A 34 1.58 -14.71 9.82
CA SER A 34 2.20 -14.99 11.13
C SER A 34 3.73 -15.23 11.04
N ASP A 35 4.23 -15.63 9.87
CA ASP A 35 5.67 -15.63 9.56
C ASP A 35 6.14 -14.19 9.28
N PRO A 36 7.08 -13.63 10.06
CA PRO A 36 7.58 -12.28 9.87
C PRO A 36 8.12 -12.02 8.45
N ALA A 37 8.77 -12.99 7.82
CA ALA A 37 9.29 -12.83 6.47
C ALA A 37 8.15 -12.62 5.45
N LYS A 38 7.06 -13.37 5.58
CA LYS A 38 5.87 -13.22 4.72
C LYS A 38 5.12 -11.91 4.98
N LEU A 39 5.04 -11.50 6.23
CA LEU A 39 4.50 -10.19 6.59
C LEU A 39 5.30 -9.05 5.90
N TRP A 40 6.63 -9.10 5.95
CA TRP A 40 7.47 -8.05 5.34
C TRP A 40 7.40 -8.06 3.81
N GLU A 41 7.33 -9.24 3.18
CA GLU A 41 7.06 -9.35 1.74
C GLU A 41 5.74 -8.67 1.38
N TYR A 42 4.67 -8.97 2.10
CA TYR A 42 3.36 -8.34 1.91
C TYR A 42 3.41 -6.83 2.10
N LEU A 43 3.94 -6.33 3.22
CA LEU A 43 4.02 -4.89 3.52
C LEU A 43 4.85 -4.15 2.47
N THR A 44 5.93 -4.78 1.98
CA THR A 44 6.78 -4.22 0.91
C THR A 44 6.00 -4.12 -0.42
N ILE A 45 5.19 -5.10 -0.75
CA ILE A 45 4.32 -5.05 -1.93
C ILE A 45 3.20 -4.02 -1.72
N GLN A 46 2.52 -4.03 -0.57
CA GLN A 46 1.40 -3.13 -0.31
C GLN A 46 1.82 -1.65 -0.39
N GLN A 47 2.98 -1.26 0.11
CA GLN A 47 3.46 0.12 0.00
C GLN A 47 3.83 0.53 -1.44
N ARG A 48 4.20 -0.40 -2.33
CA ARG A 48 4.44 -0.14 -3.75
C ARG A 48 3.14 -0.01 -4.54
N PHE A 49 2.15 -0.81 -4.15
CA PHE A 49 0.84 -0.90 -4.77
C PHE A 49 -0.24 -0.44 -3.77
N ASP A 50 -0.09 0.77 -3.25
CA ASP A 50 -0.91 1.37 -2.19
C ASP A 50 -2.41 1.42 -2.52
N ARG A 51 -2.76 1.44 -3.82
CA ARG A 51 -4.15 1.42 -4.32
C ARG A 51 -4.74 0.01 -4.44
N TYR A 52 -3.92 -1.03 -4.37
CA TYR A 52 -4.43 -2.41 -4.39
C TYR A 52 -5.09 -2.74 -3.05
N THR A 53 -6.17 -3.53 -3.11
CA THR A 53 -6.73 -4.14 -1.90
C THR A 53 -5.72 -5.06 -1.25
N VAL A 54 -5.88 -5.33 0.05
CA VAL A 54 -5.05 -6.29 0.79
C VAL A 54 -4.98 -7.63 0.06
N SER A 55 -6.12 -8.14 -0.42
CA SER A 55 -6.16 -9.41 -1.17
C SER A 55 -5.28 -9.37 -2.43
N ASN A 56 -5.29 -8.28 -3.18
CA ASN A 56 -4.45 -8.15 -4.38
C ASN A 56 -2.98 -7.99 -4.04
N ALA A 57 -2.64 -7.24 -2.99
CA ALA A 57 -1.25 -7.14 -2.55
C ALA A 57 -0.70 -8.50 -2.05
N LEU A 58 -1.52 -9.29 -1.34
CA LEU A 58 -1.19 -10.67 -0.95
C LEU A 58 -0.97 -11.58 -2.16
N LEU A 59 -1.84 -11.49 -3.18
CA LEU A 59 -1.67 -12.23 -4.42
C LEU A 59 -0.37 -11.88 -5.14
N VAL A 60 -0.03 -10.59 -5.20
CA VAL A 60 1.23 -10.14 -5.81
C VAL A 60 2.42 -10.62 -4.99
N ALA A 61 2.40 -10.48 -3.67
CA ALA A 61 3.48 -10.92 -2.78
C ALA A 61 3.74 -12.44 -2.91
N ALA A 62 2.67 -13.23 -2.98
CA ALA A 62 2.77 -14.69 -3.12
C ALA A 62 3.31 -15.15 -4.48
N GLN A 63 3.05 -14.39 -5.56
CA GLN A 63 3.44 -14.76 -6.93
C GLN A 63 4.71 -14.07 -7.42
N CYS A 64 4.97 -12.83 -6.96
CA CYS A 64 6.13 -12.03 -7.36
C CYS A 64 6.50 -11.01 -6.27
N PRO A 65 7.18 -11.40 -5.18
CA PRO A 65 7.50 -10.50 -4.06
C PRO A 65 8.43 -9.34 -4.45
N THR A 66 9.09 -9.44 -5.60
CA THR A 66 9.96 -8.39 -6.14
C THR A 66 9.25 -7.42 -7.07
N ALA A 67 7.94 -7.60 -7.32
CA ALA A 67 7.18 -6.77 -8.25
C ALA A 67 7.29 -5.27 -7.91
N THR A 68 7.45 -4.45 -8.96
CA THR A 68 7.60 -2.99 -8.83
C THR A 68 6.62 -2.20 -9.70
N ARG A 69 6.24 -2.74 -10.86
CA ARG A 69 5.31 -2.10 -11.79
C ARG A 69 4.54 -3.15 -12.59
N LEU A 70 3.25 -3.24 -12.35
CA LEU A 70 2.39 -4.22 -12.99
C LEU A 70 1.54 -3.59 -14.09
N ALA A 71 1.45 -4.27 -15.23
CA ALA A 71 0.47 -4.00 -16.26
C ALA A 71 0.09 -5.30 -17.00
N ASP A 72 -1.06 -5.29 -17.68
CA ASP A 72 -1.44 -6.37 -18.57
C ASP A 72 -0.61 -6.35 -19.87
N TYR A 73 -0.71 -7.43 -20.61
CA TYR A 73 0.05 -7.60 -21.86
C TYR A 73 -0.20 -6.48 -22.86
N GLU A 74 -1.47 -6.07 -23.02
CA GLU A 74 -1.86 -5.01 -23.95
C GLU A 74 -1.29 -3.65 -23.55
N THR A 75 -1.35 -3.33 -22.26
CA THR A 75 -0.78 -2.08 -21.71
C THR A 75 0.74 -2.02 -21.92
N TRP A 76 1.45 -3.13 -21.74
CA TRP A 76 2.88 -3.18 -22.03
C TRP A 76 3.16 -3.00 -23.53
N ALA A 77 2.40 -3.67 -24.39
CA ALA A 77 2.54 -3.54 -25.84
C ALA A 77 2.28 -2.10 -26.33
N GLN A 78 1.25 -1.42 -25.80
CA GLN A 78 0.96 -0.02 -26.10
C GLN A 78 2.10 0.94 -25.72
N ARG A 79 2.90 0.56 -24.72
CA ARG A 79 4.10 1.31 -24.30
C ARG A 79 5.37 0.94 -25.09
N GLY A 80 5.24 0.12 -26.10
CA GLY A 80 6.39 -0.40 -26.86
C GLY A 80 7.25 -1.40 -26.10
N VAL A 81 6.71 -2.01 -25.03
CA VAL A 81 7.41 -2.93 -24.14
C VAL A 81 6.90 -4.35 -24.37
N SER A 82 7.82 -5.30 -24.53
CA SER A 82 7.49 -6.72 -24.75
C SER A 82 7.68 -7.54 -23.47
N VAL A 83 6.69 -8.36 -23.15
CA VAL A 83 6.79 -9.36 -22.10
C VAL A 83 7.67 -10.51 -22.60
N ARG A 84 8.61 -10.96 -21.76
CA ARG A 84 9.53 -12.04 -22.11
C ARG A 84 8.80 -13.35 -22.33
N ARG A 85 9.22 -14.12 -23.32
CA ARG A 85 8.66 -15.45 -23.61
C ARG A 85 8.81 -16.35 -22.39
N GLY A 86 7.72 -17.03 -22.00
CA GLY A 86 7.68 -17.93 -20.84
C GLY A 86 7.46 -17.24 -19.50
N ALA A 87 7.32 -15.90 -19.45
CA ALA A 87 6.99 -15.19 -18.22
C ALA A 87 5.64 -15.67 -17.67
N GLN A 88 5.61 -15.97 -16.38
CA GLN A 88 4.37 -16.38 -15.69
C GLN A 88 3.58 -15.13 -15.29
N SER A 89 2.30 -15.09 -15.66
CA SER A 89 1.43 -13.96 -15.29
C SER A 89 1.12 -13.97 -13.81
N ILE A 90 0.95 -12.78 -13.25
CA ILE A 90 0.52 -12.53 -11.87
C ILE A 90 -1.00 -12.33 -11.90
N SER A 91 -1.74 -13.21 -11.25
CA SER A 91 -3.20 -13.16 -11.18
C SER A 91 -3.65 -12.26 -10.06
N ILE A 92 -4.54 -11.30 -10.36
CA ILE A 92 -5.20 -10.44 -9.36
C ILE A 92 -6.71 -10.50 -9.51
N LEU A 93 -7.44 -10.03 -8.48
CA LEU A 93 -8.89 -9.90 -8.46
C LEU A 93 -9.29 -8.52 -8.99
N GLU A 94 -10.04 -8.48 -10.09
CA GLU A 94 -10.65 -7.25 -10.61
C GLU A 94 -12.14 -7.24 -10.28
N PRO A 95 -12.70 -6.13 -9.77
CA PRO A 95 -14.12 -6.05 -9.48
C PRO A 95 -14.96 -6.28 -10.74
N GLY A 96 -15.86 -7.24 -10.67
CA GLY A 96 -16.84 -7.54 -11.72
C GLY A 96 -18.20 -6.87 -11.44
N LYS A 97 -19.26 -7.47 -11.97
CA LYS A 97 -20.62 -6.95 -11.80
C LYS A 97 -21.10 -7.11 -10.35
N SER A 98 -21.84 -6.13 -9.88
CA SER A 98 -22.60 -6.22 -8.64
C SER A 98 -23.84 -7.10 -8.88
N TYR A 99 -24.29 -7.81 -7.84
CA TYR A 99 -25.52 -8.59 -7.84
C TYR A 99 -26.17 -8.46 -6.47
N ASN A 100 -27.49 -8.56 -6.44
CA ASN A 100 -28.25 -8.52 -5.20
C ASN A 100 -28.49 -9.96 -4.71
N TRP A 101 -28.27 -10.17 -3.42
CA TRP A 101 -28.65 -11.39 -2.74
C TRP A 101 -30.16 -11.39 -2.42
N ALA A 102 -30.72 -12.56 -2.11
CA ALA A 102 -32.13 -12.69 -1.75
C ALA A 102 -32.52 -11.92 -0.48
N ASP A 103 -31.56 -11.64 0.40
CA ASP A 103 -31.70 -10.85 1.62
C ASP A 103 -31.60 -9.33 1.40
N GLY A 104 -31.46 -8.88 0.14
CA GLY A 104 -31.33 -7.47 -0.24
C GLY A 104 -29.91 -6.92 -0.15
N SER A 105 -28.94 -7.70 0.34
CA SER A 105 -27.54 -7.27 0.36
C SER A 105 -26.93 -7.27 -1.05
N VAL A 106 -25.94 -6.39 -1.27
CA VAL A 106 -25.25 -6.26 -2.56
C VAL A 106 -23.92 -7.02 -2.52
N GLY A 107 -23.83 -8.07 -3.31
CA GLY A 107 -22.59 -8.79 -3.58
C GLY A 107 -21.85 -8.22 -4.79
N ARG A 108 -20.56 -8.47 -4.88
CA ARG A 108 -19.74 -8.14 -6.06
C ARG A 108 -19.02 -9.38 -6.55
N SER A 109 -19.13 -9.66 -7.84
CA SER A 109 -18.32 -10.69 -8.48
C SER A 109 -16.88 -10.20 -8.68
N PHE A 110 -15.97 -11.14 -8.89
CA PHE A 110 -14.58 -10.82 -9.23
C PHE A 110 -14.17 -11.59 -10.48
N ASN A 111 -13.49 -10.90 -11.37
CA ASN A 111 -12.80 -11.48 -12.51
C ASN A 111 -11.32 -11.67 -12.14
N ILE A 112 -10.66 -12.61 -12.80
CA ILE A 112 -9.21 -12.75 -12.70
C ILE A 112 -8.59 -11.92 -13.82
N LYS A 113 -7.67 -11.03 -13.43
CA LYS A 113 -6.84 -10.27 -14.37
C LYS A 113 -5.40 -10.77 -14.27
N HIS A 114 -4.78 -10.93 -15.44
CA HIS A 114 -3.40 -11.39 -15.58
C HIS A 114 -2.49 -10.20 -15.87
N LEU A 115 -1.50 -9.99 -15.02
CA LEU A 115 -0.53 -8.90 -15.13
C LEU A 115 0.88 -9.46 -15.22
N PHE A 116 1.79 -8.61 -15.68
CA PHE A 116 3.22 -8.89 -15.72
C PHE A 116 3.98 -7.74 -15.08
N ASP A 117 5.01 -8.06 -14.29
CA ASP A 117 5.88 -7.05 -13.73
C ASP A 117 6.88 -6.53 -14.78
N ILE A 118 7.32 -5.28 -14.65
CA ILE A 118 8.35 -4.71 -15.49
C ILE A 118 9.62 -5.56 -15.53
N GLY A 119 9.95 -6.25 -14.43
CA GLY A 119 11.05 -7.22 -14.37
C GLY A 119 10.88 -8.44 -15.26
N GLN A 120 9.67 -8.69 -15.76
CA GLN A 120 9.35 -9.76 -16.70
C GLN A 120 9.33 -9.28 -18.16
N THR A 121 9.75 -8.04 -18.41
CA THR A 121 9.74 -7.40 -19.72
C THR A 121 11.15 -7.06 -20.21
N ASN A 122 11.26 -6.54 -21.42
CA ASN A 122 12.50 -6.01 -21.99
C ASN A 122 12.76 -4.53 -21.61
N ALA A 123 11.87 -3.90 -20.82
CA ALA A 123 12.06 -2.52 -20.42
C ALA A 123 13.18 -2.36 -19.39
N PRO A 124 13.90 -1.22 -19.39
CA PRO A 124 14.86 -0.92 -18.34
C PRO A 124 14.15 -0.74 -16.99
N GLN A 125 14.72 -1.32 -15.96
CA GLN A 125 14.23 -1.10 -14.58
C GLN A 125 14.83 0.19 -14.04
N THR A 126 14.04 1.25 -14.03
CA THR A 126 14.43 2.51 -13.42
C THR A 126 13.69 2.69 -12.09
N SER A 127 14.44 2.88 -11.02
CA SER A 127 13.85 3.33 -9.74
C SER A 127 13.74 4.85 -9.76
N PRO A 128 12.60 5.41 -9.34
CA PRO A 128 12.49 6.86 -9.21
C PRO A 128 13.50 7.38 -8.19
N ALA A 129 14.09 8.55 -8.47
CA ALA A 129 14.99 9.20 -7.53
C ALA A 129 14.24 9.52 -6.24
N LYS A 130 14.87 9.23 -5.10
CA LYS A 130 14.31 9.59 -3.79
C LYS A 130 14.44 11.10 -3.59
N PRO A 131 13.44 11.76 -2.97
CA PRO A 131 13.56 13.16 -2.62
C PRO A 131 14.69 13.37 -1.59
N ASP A 132 15.33 14.53 -1.61
CA ASP A 132 16.30 14.86 -0.58
C ASP A 132 15.62 14.92 0.81
N PRO A 133 16.37 14.66 1.89
CA PRO A 133 15.79 14.58 3.23
C PRO A 133 15.09 15.85 3.72
N LYS A 134 15.56 17.05 3.32
CA LYS A 134 14.94 18.33 3.74
C LYS A 134 13.62 18.55 3.02
N THR A 135 13.59 18.33 1.71
CA THR A 135 12.35 18.41 0.89
C THR A 135 11.34 17.39 1.35
N LEU A 136 11.77 16.15 1.66
CA LEU A 136 10.89 15.12 2.21
C LEU A 136 10.32 15.53 3.58
N ALA A 137 11.15 16.02 4.51
CA ALA A 137 10.70 16.46 5.82
C ALA A 137 9.66 17.61 5.72
N ARG A 138 9.92 18.60 4.84
CA ARG A 138 8.96 19.69 4.58
C ARG A 138 7.64 19.15 4.05
N ALA A 139 7.68 18.25 3.08
CA ALA A 139 6.48 17.64 2.50
C ALA A 139 5.68 16.85 3.55
N ILE A 140 6.36 16.06 4.39
CA ILE A 140 5.73 15.29 5.46
C ILE A 140 5.05 16.21 6.48
N VAL A 141 5.76 17.22 6.98
CA VAL A 141 5.19 18.20 7.94
C VAL A 141 3.97 18.90 7.34
N SER A 142 4.08 19.35 6.07
CA SER A 142 2.99 20.03 5.36
C SER A 142 1.83 19.12 4.97
N SER A 143 1.99 17.80 5.05
CA SER A 143 0.94 16.80 4.76
C SER A 143 0.08 16.47 5.98
N SER A 144 0.35 17.07 7.14
CA SER A 144 -0.39 16.83 8.38
C SER A 144 -1.90 17.07 8.19
N PRO A 145 -2.77 16.15 8.64
CA PRO A 145 -4.22 16.36 8.61
C PRO A 145 -4.72 17.35 9.67
N VAL A 146 -3.86 17.69 10.62
CA VAL A 146 -4.17 18.59 11.75
C VAL A 146 -3.13 19.70 11.85
N ARG A 147 -3.43 20.72 12.67
CA ARG A 147 -2.51 21.82 12.93
C ARG A 147 -1.17 21.31 13.46
N VAL A 148 -0.07 21.88 12.96
CA VAL A 148 1.28 21.59 13.44
C VAL A 148 1.79 22.73 14.28
N ARG A 149 2.30 22.43 15.47
CA ARG A 149 2.92 23.38 16.40
C ARG A 149 4.36 22.97 16.70
N ALA A 150 5.28 23.88 16.41
CA ALA A 150 6.66 23.71 16.82
C ALA A 150 6.82 24.01 18.31
N VAL A 151 7.46 23.12 19.05
CA VAL A 151 7.67 23.26 20.50
C VAL A 151 9.15 23.11 20.86
N ASP A 152 9.57 23.84 21.86
CA ASP A 152 10.85 23.63 22.50
C ASP A 152 10.69 22.49 23.49
N SER A 153 11.18 21.30 23.11
CA SER A 153 11.08 20.12 23.96
C SER A 153 12.45 19.70 24.46
N PRO A 154 12.69 19.75 25.75
CA PRO A 154 13.89 19.19 26.38
C PRO A 154 13.84 17.64 26.43
N GLY A 155 12.73 17.02 26.04
CA GLY A 155 12.51 15.58 26.09
C GLY A 155 12.84 14.82 24.80
N ASP A 156 12.71 13.51 24.85
CA ASP A 156 13.14 12.58 23.78
C ASP A 156 12.19 12.40 22.59
N PHE A 157 11.04 13.10 22.56
CA PHE A 157 10.13 12.97 21.42
C PHE A 157 10.55 13.87 20.23
N VAL A 158 10.33 13.38 19.03
CA VAL A 158 10.52 14.15 17.78
C VAL A 158 9.22 14.81 17.38
N ALA A 159 8.13 14.06 17.37
CA ALA A 159 6.79 14.55 17.15
C ALA A 159 5.80 13.70 17.97
N ARG A 160 4.68 14.32 18.35
CA ARG A 160 3.59 13.68 19.10
C ARG A 160 2.26 14.26 18.66
N TYR A 161 1.28 13.42 18.48
CA TYR A 161 -0.11 13.85 18.32
C TYR A 161 -0.74 14.09 19.70
N ASP A 162 -1.45 15.21 19.84
CA ASP A 162 -2.25 15.53 21.00
C ASP A 162 -3.74 15.41 20.61
N PRO A 163 -4.44 14.35 21.06
CA PRO A 163 -5.84 14.12 20.68
C PRO A 163 -6.81 15.14 21.31
N ALA A 164 -6.46 15.73 22.46
CA ALA A 164 -7.31 16.73 23.11
C ALA A 164 -7.33 18.05 22.32
N GLU A 165 -6.18 18.50 21.88
CA GLU A 165 -6.04 19.73 21.10
C GLU A 165 -6.13 19.50 19.58
N LYS A 166 -6.16 18.27 19.13
CA LYS A 166 -6.09 17.85 17.71
C LYS A 166 -4.97 18.55 16.97
N GLU A 167 -3.79 18.55 17.58
CA GLU A 167 -2.59 19.16 17.00
C GLU A 167 -1.39 18.19 17.02
N LEU A 168 -0.50 18.36 16.06
CA LEU A 168 0.82 17.76 16.07
C LEU A 168 1.81 18.70 16.74
N ARG A 169 2.45 18.25 17.82
CA ARG A 169 3.57 18.93 18.46
C ARG A 169 4.88 18.37 17.89
N VAL A 170 5.67 19.24 17.29
CA VAL A 170 6.95 18.87 16.64
C VAL A 170 8.08 19.58 17.36
N ALA A 171 9.06 18.80 17.85
CA ALA A 171 10.23 19.34 18.53
C ALA A 171 11.15 20.08 17.55
N ARG A 172 11.62 21.27 17.96
CA ARG A 172 12.64 22.04 17.23
C ARG A 172 13.99 21.33 17.24
N HIS A 173 14.89 21.75 16.38
CA HIS A 173 16.30 21.31 16.34
C HIS A 173 16.51 19.81 16.15
N ARG A 174 15.65 19.15 15.33
CA ARG A 174 15.78 17.76 14.92
C ARG A 174 16.33 17.66 13.50
N THR A 175 17.06 16.59 13.23
CA THR A 175 17.55 16.33 11.85
C THR A 175 16.39 16.03 10.92
N PRO A 176 16.51 16.28 9.60
CA PRO A 176 15.47 15.98 8.64
C PRO A 176 15.02 14.51 8.69
N GLN A 177 15.93 13.56 8.89
CA GLN A 177 15.60 12.14 9.01
C GLN A 177 14.77 11.83 10.25
N GLN A 178 15.15 12.40 11.42
CA GLN A 178 14.36 12.26 12.65
C GLN A 178 12.95 12.82 12.47
N LEU A 179 12.86 14.03 11.86
CA LEU A 179 11.57 14.64 11.57
C LEU A 179 10.70 13.76 10.68
N CYS A 180 11.26 13.19 9.60
CA CYS A 180 10.51 12.32 8.71
C CYS A 180 9.83 11.16 9.47
N THR A 181 10.59 10.38 10.23
CA THR A 181 10.04 9.21 10.92
C THR A 181 9.11 9.60 12.06
N GLY A 182 9.50 10.58 12.89
CA GLY A 182 8.70 11.00 14.04
C GLY A 182 7.37 11.65 13.64
N VAL A 183 7.40 12.53 12.62
CA VAL A 183 6.19 13.20 12.14
C VAL A 183 5.25 12.21 11.43
N LEU A 184 5.79 11.27 10.63
CA LEU A 184 4.96 10.21 10.02
C LEU A 184 4.23 9.38 11.08
N ALA A 185 4.89 9.00 12.18
CA ALA A 185 4.24 8.26 13.27
C ALA A 185 3.08 9.08 13.87
N ALA A 186 3.32 10.36 14.18
CA ALA A 186 2.29 11.24 14.73
C ALA A 186 1.14 11.52 13.73
N ILE A 187 1.43 11.60 12.42
CA ILE A 187 0.40 11.73 11.37
C ILE A 187 -0.47 10.47 11.31
N VAL A 188 0.11 9.27 11.42
CA VAL A 188 -0.67 8.02 11.44
C VAL A 188 -1.62 8.02 12.64
N GLU A 189 -1.16 8.40 13.83
CA GLU A 189 -1.99 8.53 15.03
C GLU A 189 -3.12 9.56 14.83
N ALA A 190 -2.80 10.74 14.31
CA ALA A 190 -3.79 11.78 14.02
C ALA A 190 -4.86 11.31 13.02
N ARG A 191 -4.47 10.56 11.99
CA ARG A 191 -5.42 10.00 11.02
C ARG A 191 -6.27 8.88 11.62
N MET A 192 -5.73 8.06 12.52
CA MET A 192 -6.54 7.08 13.25
C MET A 192 -7.65 7.76 14.04
N ASP A 193 -7.34 8.86 14.73
CA ASP A 193 -8.30 9.60 15.54
C ASP A 193 -9.30 10.41 14.69
N THR A 194 -8.89 10.97 13.58
CA THR A 194 -9.71 11.89 12.78
C THR A 194 -10.47 11.22 11.62
N GLU A 195 -9.99 10.10 11.09
CA GLU A 195 -10.53 9.48 9.87
C GLU A 195 -11.22 8.14 10.14
N LEU A 196 -10.97 7.50 11.28
CA LEU A 196 -11.63 6.24 11.63
C LEU A 196 -12.85 6.54 12.52
N HIS A 197 -13.99 5.92 12.16
CA HIS A 197 -15.21 6.02 12.97
C HIS A 197 -15.03 5.30 14.30
N ASP A 198 -14.41 4.12 14.26
CA ASP A 198 -14.08 3.34 15.43
C ASP A 198 -12.55 3.20 15.54
N PRO A 199 -11.97 3.40 16.72
CA PRO A 199 -10.54 3.19 16.91
C PRO A 199 -10.21 1.71 16.67
N PRO A 200 -9.06 1.41 16.04
CA PRO A 200 -8.64 0.02 15.83
C PRO A 200 -8.43 -0.66 17.18
N ALA A 201 -8.75 -1.93 17.28
CA ALA A 201 -8.64 -2.68 18.53
C ALA A 201 -7.16 -2.86 19.00
N ASP A 202 -6.20 -2.65 18.11
CA ASP A 202 -4.76 -2.62 18.41
C ASP A 202 -4.12 -1.42 17.69
N PRO A 203 -4.28 -0.19 18.23
CA PRO A 203 -3.79 1.02 17.58
C PRO A 203 -2.27 1.03 17.39
N GLN A 204 -1.54 0.50 18.38
CA GLN A 204 -0.08 0.46 18.34
C GLN A 204 0.43 -0.45 17.23
N ALA A 205 -0.06 -1.69 17.14
CA ALA A 205 0.33 -2.62 16.09
C ALA A 205 -0.02 -2.08 14.70
N ASN A 206 -1.21 -1.52 14.52
CA ASN A 206 -1.62 -0.93 13.25
C ASN A 206 -0.76 0.29 12.87
N ARG A 207 -0.38 1.12 13.84
CA ARG A 207 0.56 2.23 13.63
C ARG A 207 1.91 1.72 13.16
N ASP A 208 2.45 0.69 13.80
CA ASP A 208 3.78 0.18 13.49
C ASP A 208 3.82 -0.46 12.08
N LEU A 209 2.77 -1.16 11.67
CA LEU A 209 2.62 -1.68 10.31
C LEU A 209 2.53 -0.52 9.28
N ALA A 210 1.70 0.49 9.55
CA ALA A 210 1.55 1.66 8.68
C ALA A 210 2.86 2.45 8.55
N LEU A 211 3.53 2.70 9.68
CA LEU A 211 4.79 3.43 9.72
C LEU A 211 5.89 2.68 8.97
N PHE A 212 5.97 1.36 9.10
CA PHE A 212 6.91 0.55 8.33
C PHE A 212 6.70 0.73 6.82
N MET A 213 5.46 0.66 6.35
CA MET A 213 5.13 0.87 4.93
C MET A 213 5.55 2.26 4.45
N LEU A 214 5.27 3.31 5.24
CA LEU A 214 5.67 4.69 4.93
C LEU A 214 7.20 4.86 4.92
N CYS A 215 7.89 4.32 5.90
CA CYS A 215 9.36 4.35 5.95
C CYS A 215 9.99 3.62 4.76
N GLN A 216 9.47 2.45 4.37
CA GLN A 216 9.91 1.73 3.18
C GLN A 216 9.68 2.55 1.90
N ARG A 217 8.54 3.22 1.76
CA ARG A 217 8.20 4.07 0.62
C ARG A 217 9.23 5.17 0.41
N TYR A 218 9.63 5.83 1.49
CA TYR A 218 10.54 6.99 1.44
C TYR A 218 12.00 6.64 1.72
N GLY A 219 12.31 5.36 1.95
CA GLY A 219 13.67 4.88 2.22
C GLY A 219 14.22 5.34 3.56
N LEU A 220 13.36 5.48 4.55
CA LEU A 220 13.71 5.79 5.92
C LEU A 220 14.02 4.51 6.70
N PRO A 221 15.00 4.53 7.61
CA PRO A 221 15.30 3.39 8.45
C PRO A 221 14.16 3.16 9.46
N MET A 222 13.73 1.91 9.59
CA MET A 222 12.76 1.49 10.59
C MET A 222 12.95 0.03 10.94
N GLN A 223 12.67 -0.31 12.20
CA GLN A 223 12.63 -1.69 12.66
C GLN A 223 11.46 -2.43 11.98
N LYS A 224 11.71 -3.67 11.60
CA LYS A 224 10.69 -4.51 10.96
C LYS A 224 9.63 -4.89 12.00
N PRO A 225 8.33 -4.63 11.74
CA PRO A 225 7.27 -4.97 12.67
C PRO A 225 6.93 -6.46 12.61
N GLU A 226 6.24 -6.91 13.64
CA GLU A 226 5.56 -8.20 13.70
C GLU A 226 4.06 -7.98 13.94
N LEU A 227 3.26 -9.00 13.64
CA LEU A 227 1.87 -8.99 14.08
C LEU A 227 1.83 -9.13 15.62
N SER A 228 0.94 -8.40 16.26
CA SER A 228 0.67 -8.59 17.70
C SER A 228 0.05 -9.97 17.96
N ASP A 229 0.09 -10.44 19.20
CA ASP A 229 -0.50 -11.72 19.57
C ASP A 229 -2.02 -11.73 19.30
N ARG A 230 -2.69 -10.58 19.48
CA ARG A 230 -4.08 -10.42 19.12
C ARG A 230 -4.29 -10.57 17.61
N GLN A 231 -3.46 -9.94 16.78
CA GLN A 231 -3.56 -10.04 15.32
C GLN A 231 -3.28 -11.46 14.82
N LYS A 232 -2.32 -12.17 15.43
CA LYS A 232 -2.03 -13.58 15.13
C LYS A 232 -3.20 -14.52 15.47
N ALA A 233 -4.03 -14.15 16.45
CA ALA A 233 -5.20 -14.92 16.87
C ALA A 233 -6.45 -14.69 16.00
N LEU A 234 -6.43 -13.71 15.08
CA LEU A 234 -7.56 -13.43 14.19
C LEU A 234 -7.69 -14.51 13.10
N ASP A 235 -8.93 -14.76 12.69
CA ASP A 235 -9.14 -15.48 11.46
C ASP A 235 -8.68 -14.68 10.23
N ALA A 236 -8.47 -15.35 9.11
CA ALA A 236 -7.92 -14.71 7.92
C ALA A 236 -8.81 -13.56 7.38
N LYS A 237 -10.13 -13.60 7.56
CA LYS A 237 -11.05 -12.55 7.12
C LYS A 237 -10.91 -11.32 8.00
N ALA A 238 -10.89 -11.50 9.32
CA ALA A 238 -10.73 -10.43 10.30
C ALA A 238 -9.35 -9.76 10.17
N LEU A 239 -8.27 -10.56 10.01
CA LEU A 239 -6.93 -10.03 9.79
C LEU A 239 -6.86 -9.18 8.52
N ARG A 240 -7.42 -9.64 7.39
CA ARG A 240 -7.50 -8.82 6.18
C ARG A 240 -8.28 -7.53 6.39
N GLY A 241 -9.34 -7.54 7.20
CA GLY A 241 -10.10 -6.34 7.57
C GLY A 241 -9.25 -5.31 8.31
N GLU A 242 -8.44 -5.74 9.26
CA GLU A 242 -7.49 -4.84 9.97
C GLU A 242 -6.41 -4.30 9.04
N LEU A 243 -5.80 -5.16 8.23
CA LEU A 243 -4.80 -4.76 7.24
C LEU A 243 -5.38 -3.78 6.19
N GLU A 244 -6.67 -3.87 5.86
CA GLU A 244 -7.34 -2.90 5.00
C GLU A 244 -7.43 -1.52 5.65
N THR A 245 -7.60 -1.45 6.97
CA THR A 245 -7.54 -0.19 7.72
C THR A 245 -6.12 0.40 7.69
N VAL A 246 -5.10 -0.44 7.95
CA VAL A 246 -3.68 -0.03 7.83
C VAL A 246 -3.37 0.49 6.42
N ARG A 247 -3.82 -0.22 5.38
CA ARG A 247 -3.67 0.20 3.98
C ARG A 247 -4.29 1.57 3.72
N ARG A 248 -5.53 1.80 4.15
CA ARG A 248 -6.23 3.09 3.93
C ARG A 248 -5.47 4.25 4.58
N LEU A 249 -5.06 4.10 5.83
CA LEU A 249 -4.26 5.10 6.55
C LEU A 249 -2.95 5.40 5.80
N THR A 250 -2.23 4.35 5.41
CA THR A 250 -0.96 4.47 4.68
C THR A 250 -1.14 5.15 3.32
N SER A 251 -2.14 4.72 2.54
CA SER A 251 -2.43 5.33 1.23
C SER A 251 -2.81 6.80 1.36
N GLY A 252 -3.60 7.17 2.38
CA GLY A 252 -3.94 8.55 2.68
C GLY A 252 -2.72 9.41 3.02
N CYS A 253 -1.81 8.88 3.85
CA CYS A 253 -0.54 9.54 4.15
C CYS A 253 0.31 9.72 2.88
N MET A 254 0.50 8.65 2.10
CA MET A 254 1.29 8.70 0.85
C MET A 254 0.73 9.74 -0.12
N ALA A 255 -0.59 9.74 -0.35
CA ALA A 255 -1.23 10.70 -1.25
C ALA A 255 -1.02 12.16 -0.80
N ALA A 256 -1.13 12.43 0.51
CA ALA A 256 -0.91 13.75 1.06
C ALA A 256 0.56 14.20 0.91
N VAL A 257 1.52 13.33 1.21
CA VAL A 257 2.97 13.63 1.06
C VAL A 257 3.34 13.84 -0.42
N GLU A 258 2.88 12.97 -1.33
CA GLU A 258 3.18 13.10 -2.76
C GLU A 258 2.59 14.41 -3.35
N LYS A 259 1.41 14.83 -2.88
CA LYS A 259 0.84 16.13 -3.24
C LYS A 259 1.76 17.27 -2.83
N GLN A 260 2.29 17.26 -1.61
CA GLN A 260 3.21 18.29 -1.14
C GLN A 260 4.56 18.25 -1.87
N LEU A 261 5.10 17.07 -2.15
CA LEU A 261 6.32 16.92 -2.96
C LEU A 261 6.13 17.49 -4.38
N ALA A 262 4.96 17.29 -4.98
CA ALA A 262 4.66 17.87 -6.29
C ALA A 262 4.62 19.39 -6.25
N HIS A 263 4.01 19.99 -5.23
CA HIS A 263 3.98 21.44 -5.03
C HIS A 263 5.38 22.03 -4.85
N LEU A 264 6.23 21.38 -4.02
CA LEU A 264 7.61 21.87 -3.80
C LEU A 264 8.44 21.83 -5.08
N ARG A 265 8.32 20.76 -5.89
CA ARG A 265 9.00 20.67 -7.20
C ARG A 265 8.54 21.74 -8.20
N GLN A 266 7.27 22.13 -8.16
CA GLN A 266 6.75 23.20 -9.02
C GLN A 266 7.28 24.57 -8.60
N ALA A 267 7.34 24.86 -7.30
CA ALA A 267 7.89 26.10 -6.77
C ALA A 267 9.39 26.27 -7.13
N GLU A 268 10.18 25.19 -7.01
CA GLU A 268 11.60 25.21 -7.38
C GLU A 268 11.83 25.46 -8.88
N LYS A 269 10.95 25.01 -9.76
CA LYS A 269 11.03 25.29 -11.21
C LYS A 269 10.68 26.72 -11.53
N GLY A 270 9.65 27.31 -10.88
CA GLY A 270 9.27 28.71 -11.08
C GLY A 270 10.39 29.68 -10.69
N ASP A 271 11.09 29.42 -9.57
CA ASP A 271 12.24 30.23 -9.13
C ASP A 271 13.45 30.15 -10.09
N HIS A 272 13.58 29.08 -10.86
CA HIS A 272 14.64 28.95 -11.87
C HIS A 272 14.33 29.65 -13.19
N ASP A 273 13.05 29.73 -13.57
CA ASP A 273 12.64 30.39 -14.82
C ASP A 273 12.58 31.93 -14.68
N GLU A 274 12.57 32.48 -13.44
CA GLU A 274 12.58 33.90 -13.15
C GLU A 274 14.02 34.50 -12.95
N ARG A 275 15.06 33.67 -13.01
CA ARG A 275 16.47 34.08 -12.88
C ARG A 275 17.22 33.97 -14.22
#